data_5b4e4e27b0030bc80f6742cc5a98ac18
#
_entry.id   5b4e4e27b0030bc80f6742cc5a98ac18
#
_cell.length_a   1.000
_cell.length_b   1.000
_cell.length_c   1.000
_cell.angle_alpha   90.00
_cell.angle_beta   90.00
_cell.angle_gamma   90.00
#
_symmetry.space_group_name_H-M   'P 1'
#
loop_
_entity.id
_entity.type
_entity.pdbx_description
1 polymer ?
#
loop_
_entity_poly.entity_id
_entity_poly.type
_entity_poly.pdbx_seq_one_letter_code
_entity_poly.pdbx_strand_id
1 'polypeptide(L)'
;MYNIYVIIVFLVSEAVMEKTKTKYPHAGHRQRMRERYEKNGFNGWAEHEVLEFILFDKIPRKDTNKIAHDILVEFGSIENAINSDAEKLQKIKGIGPETAKYILTQEKIFNYCKHNKKTANRKYYDKENPFEFFKGMFENCAREVLYMVCLDSRNRIIRTDQIFEGTFENIDLNVGVMVRTAVTCDAHKVVLAHNHPSGILVPSDADILATNIIINAMYIVGVQVLDHIIMTEEACESILKKHIKKTIK
;
A
#
# COMPACT_ATOMS: atom_id res chain seq x y z
N MET A 1 13.06 -12.79 15.11
CA MET A 1 12.62 -12.38 13.75
C MET A 1 12.92 -10.90 13.62
N TYR A 2 14.08 -10.55 13.09
CA TYR A 2 14.54 -9.17 12.95
C TYR A 2 13.75 -8.46 11.83
N ASN A 3 13.27 -7.29 12.15
CA ASN A 3 12.33 -6.49 11.39
C ASN A 3 13.00 -5.99 10.08
N ILE A 4 12.53 -6.41 8.93
CA ILE A 4 12.99 -6.04 7.57
C ILE A 4 13.11 -4.52 7.39
N TYR A 5 12.38 -3.73 8.18
CA TYR A 5 12.45 -2.26 8.21
C TYR A 5 13.82 -1.70 8.59
N VAL A 6 14.58 -2.41 9.42
CA VAL A 6 15.92 -1.97 9.85
C VAL A 6 16.92 -2.13 8.70
N ILE A 7 16.74 -3.14 7.84
CA ILE A 7 17.70 -3.48 6.77
C ILE A 7 17.65 -2.48 5.61
N ILE A 8 16.47 -1.96 5.24
CA ILE A 8 16.35 -1.00 4.11
C ILE A 8 16.93 0.37 4.46
N VAL A 9 16.82 0.79 5.72
CA VAL A 9 17.43 2.05 6.19
C VAL A 9 18.95 1.90 6.32
N PHE A 10 19.45 0.71 6.67
CA PHE A 10 20.90 0.45 6.86
C PHE A 10 21.66 0.33 5.54
N LEU A 11 21.13 -0.29 4.50
CA LEU A 11 21.81 -0.47 3.21
C LEU A 11 22.02 0.82 2.43
N VAL A 12 21.27 1.88 2.75
CA VAL A 12 21.46 3.21 2.15
C VAL A 12 22.49 4.05 2.93
N SER A 13 22.74 3.75 4.21
CA SER A 13 23.62 4.57 5.06
C SER A 13 25.09 4.19 4.99
N GLU A 14 25.46 2.95 4.73
CA GLU A 14 26.86 2.53 4.68
C GLU A 14 27.63 3.06 3.46
N ALA A 15 26.97 3.29 2.33
CA ALA A 15 27.63 3.79 1.12
C ALA A 15 28.01 5.28 1.16
N VAL A 16 27.61 6.04 2.18
CA VAL A 16 27.83 7.49 2.29
C VAL A 16 28.84 7.86 3.41
N MET A 17 29.28 6.91 4.24
CA MET A 17 30.07 7.20 5.45
C MET A 17 31.56 7.48 5.23
N GLU A 18 32.07 7.45 4.01
CA GLU A 18 33.53 7.58 3.80
C GLU A 18 33.97 8.78 2.97
N LYS A 19 33.47 9.98 3.19
CA LYS A 19 34.17 11.26 2.82
C LYS A 19 33.38 12.47 3.31
N THR A 20 33.79 13.10 4.36
CA THR A 20 34.14 14.54 4.54
C THR A 20 34.01 14.94 6.01
N LYS A 21 35.15 15.14 6.65
CA LYS A 21 35.28 15.97 7.87
C LYS A 21 35.00 17.43 7.47
N THR A 22 33.77 17.86 7.53
CA THR A 22 33.40 19.27 7.45
C THR A 22 32.75 19.70 8.77
N LYS A 23 33.31 20.75 9.33
CA LYS A 23 33.00 21.38 10.60
C LYS A 23 31.62 22.10 10.51
N TYR A 24 30.53 21.36 10.69
CA TYR A 24 29.19 21.95 10.79
C TYR A 24 28.71 22.00 12.24
N PRO A 25 28.08 23.11 12.68
CA PRO A 25 27.66 23.31 14.08
C PRO A 25 26.72 22.24 14.64
N HIS A 26 26.03 21.50 13.78
CA HIS A 26 25.03 20.48 14.16
C HIS A 26 25.49 19.02 13.97
N ALA A 27 26.77 18.76 13.61
CA ALA A 27 27.25 17.39 13.38
C ALA A 27 27.09 16.49 14.61
N GLY A 28 27.35 17.01 15.81
CA GLY A 28 27.15 16.28 17.07
C GLY A 28 25.68 16.02 17.41
N HIS A 29 24.76 16.89 16.98
CA HIS A 29 23.32 16.70 17.20
C HIS A 29 22.78 15.53 16.39
N ARG A 30 23.05 15.49 15.09
CA ARG A 30 22.62 14.38 14.22
C ARG A 30 23.18 13.03 14.68
N GLN A 31 24.42 12.99 15.12
CA GLN A 31 25.01 11.76 15.66
C GLN A 31 24.28 11.28 16.93
N ARG A 32 23.99 12.17 17.88
CA ARG A 32 23.23 11.81 19.08
C ARG A 32 21.81 11.30 18.74
N MET A 33 21.15 11.89 17.76
CA MET A 33 19.83 11.40 17.32
C MET A 33 19.91 10.02 16.70
N ARG A 34 20.95 9.74 15.88
CA ARG A 34 21.18 8.38 15.35
C ARG A 34 21.42 7.35 16.44
N GLU A 35 22.27 7.66 17.40
CA GLU A 35 22.53 6.79 18.56
C GLU A 35 21.28 6.55 19.42
N ARG A 36 20.43 7.57 19.58
CA ARG A 36 19.13 7.43 20.27
C ARG A 36 18.17 6.53 19.49
N TYR A 37 18.15 6.67 18.17
CA TYR A 37 17.36 5.83 17.29
C TYR A 37 17.79 4.36 17.32
N GLU A 38 19.10 4.11 17.26
CA GLU A 38 19.66 2.74 17.35
C GLU A 38 19.26 2.03 18.64
N LYS A 39 19.18 2.75 19.76
CA LYS A 39 18.79 2.19 21.06
C LYS A 39 17.30 1.90 21.18
N ASN A 40 16.45 2.80 20.75
CA ASN A 40 15.02 2.80 21.11
C ASN A 40 14.07 3.01 19.92
N GLY A 41 14.56 3.10 18.69
CA GLY A 41 13.75 3.52 17.54
C GLY A 41 13.17 4.91 17.77
N PHE A 42 11.94 5.14 17.34
CA PHE A 42 11.23 6.41 17.57
C PHE A 42 10.44 6.47 18.90
N ASN A 43 10.64 5.51 19.81
CA ASN A 43 9.90 5.51 21.06
C ASN A 43 10.25 6.75 21.92
N GLY A 44 9.22 7.51 22.32
CA GLY A 44 9.36 8.74 23.11
C GLY A 44 9.93 9.94 22.33
N TRP A 45 9.88 9.92 20.98
CA TRP A 45 10.24 11.07 20.15
C TRP A 45 9.02 11.96 19.88
N ALA A 46 9.26 13.27 19.84
CA ALA A 46 8.27 14.21 19.35
C ALA A 46 8.21 14.16 17.81
N GLU A 47 7.08 14.55 17.22
CA GLU A 47 6.89 14.51 15.76
C GLU A 47 7.94 15.30 14.98
N HIS A 48 8.34 16.47 15.50
CA HIS A 48 9.41 17.26 14.86
C HIS A 48 10.77 16.55 14.87
N GLU A 49 11.08 15.78 15.92
CA GLU A 49 12.31 15.00 16.00
C GLU A 49 12.32 13.86 14.95
N VAL A 50 11.16 13.22 14.77
CA VAL A 50 11.00 12.18 13.74
C VAL A 50 11.16 12.75 12.33
N LEU A 51 10.49 13.87 12.04
CA LEU A 51 10.64 14.57 10.74
C LEU A 51 12.07 15.03 10.52
N GLU A 52 12.69 15.62 11.52
CA GLU A 52 14.08 16.06 11.45
C GLU A 52 14.99 14.89 11.08
N PHE A 53 14.85 13.77 11.75
CA PHE A 53 15.66 12.56 11.55
C PHE A 53 15.53 12.01 10.13
N ILE A 54 14.31 11.85 9.61
CA ILE A 54 14.11 11.33 8.25
C ILE A 54 14.61 12.29 7.16
N LEU A 55 14.71 13.57 7.47
CA LEU A 55 15.24 14.58 6.54
C LEU A 55 16.77 14.64 6.50
N PHE A 56 17.49 14.01 7.43
CA PHE A 56 18.96 14.09 7.50
C PHE A 56 19.66 13.68 6.20
N ASP A 57 19.17 12.61 5.58
CA ASP A 57 19.80 12.07 4.37
C ASP A 57 19.44 12.85 3.10
N LYS A 58 18.27 13.50 3.09
CA LYS A 58 17.82 14.33 1.96
C LYS A 58 18.32 15.77 2.03
N ILE A 59 18.58 16.24 3.26
CA ILE A 59 19.05 17.61 3.51
C ILE A 59 20.33 17.56 4.37
N PRO A 60 21.46 17.09 3.83
CA PRO A 60 22.66 16.80 4.65
C PRO A 60 23.36 18.05 5.21
N ARG A 61 23.15 19.23 4.59
CA ARG A 61 23.94 20.45 4.89
C ARG A 61 23.13 21.60 5.48
N LYS A 62 21.84 21.44 5.78
CA LYS A 62 20.99 22.49 6.34
C LYS A 62 20.44 22.06 7.70
N ASP A 63 19.94 23.03 8.44
CA ASP A 63 19.20 22.79 9.66
C ASP A 63 17.83 22.16 9.32
N THR A 64 17.69 20.88 9.64
CA THR A 64 16.46 20.11 9.41
C THR A 64 15.46 20.26 10.55
N ASN A 65 15.91 20.71 11.73
CA ASN A 65 15.00 20.97 12.87
C ASN A 65 13.99 22.06 12.54
N LYS A 66 14.50 23.20 12.00
CA LYS A 66 13.62 24.29 11.57
C LYS A 66 12.63 23.83 10.48
N ILE A 67 13.09 23.06 9.50
CA ILE A 67 12.23 22.56 8.43
C ILE A 67 11.16 21.62 8.99
N ALA A 68 11.51 20.75 9.93
CA ALA A 68 10.56 19.87 10.61
C ALA A 68 9.47 20.65 11.35
N HIS A 69 9.84 21.69 12.06
CA HIS A 69 8.88 22.60 12.72
C HIS A 69 8.01 23.34 11.71
N ASP A 70 8.57 23.86 10.62
CA ASP A 70 7.81 24.55 9.57
C ASP A 70 6.78 23.59 8.91
N ILE A 71 7.11 22.31 8.75
CA ILE A 71 6.17 21.26 8.27
C ILE A 71 5.01 21.11 9.28
N LEU A 72 5.31 20.96 10.57
CA LEU A 72 4.25 20.78 11.57
C LEU A 72 3.37 22.01 11.76
N VAL A 73 3.90 23.21 11.56
CA VAL A 73 3.12 24.44 11.58
C VAL A 73 2.13 24.46 10.41
N GLU A 74 2.55 24.03 9.22
CA GLU A 74 1.71 24.05 8.01
C GLU A 74 0.66 22.91 8.02
N PHE A 75 1.04 21.70 8.44
CA PHE A 75 0.21 20.50 8.30
C PHE A 75 -0.40 19.99 9.62
N GLY A 76 0.07 20.46 10.76
CA GLY A 76 -0.41 20.08 12.10
C GLY A 76 0.12 18.74 12.62
N SER A 77 0.45 17.78 11.74
CA SER A 77 0.98 16.46 12.10
C SER A 77 1.83 15.84 10.99
N ILE A 78 2.63 14.82 11.33
CA ILE A 78 3.35 14.00 10.34
C ILE A 78 2.36 13.33 9.38
N GLU A 79 1.27 12.78 9.91
CA GLU A 79 0.26 12.08 9.12
C GLU A 79 -0.32 12.97 8.04
N ASN A 80 -0.70 14.20 8.37
CA ASN A 80 -1.19 15.16 7.40
C ASN A 80 -0.12 15.56 6.39
N ALA A 81 1.14 15.70 6.81
CA ALA A 81 2.24 16.06 5.92
C ALA A 81 2.53 14.97 4.88
N ILE A 82 2.59 13.70 5.28
CA ILE A 82 2.85 12.58 4.35
C ILE A 82 1.66 12.25 3.44
N ASN A 83 0.44 12.67 3.81
CA ASN A 83 -0.79 12.54 3.01
C ASN A 83 -1.10 13.80 2.18
N SER A 84 -0.26 14.82 2.21
CA SER A 84 -0.44 16.05 1.46
C SER A 84 -0.05 15.91 -0.02
N ASP A 85 0.06 17.01 -0.73
CA ASP A 85 0.57 17.07 -2.09
C ASP A 85 1.97 17.71 -2.16
N ALA A 86 2.70 17.40 -3.25
CA ALA A 86 4.07 17.86 -3.44
C ALA A 86 4.16 19.39 -3.55
N GLU A 87 3.13 20.05 -4.10
CA GLU A 87 3.13 21.50 -4.31
C GLU A 87 3.06 22.23 -2.96
N LYS A 88 2.25 21.74 -2.01
CA LYS A 88 2.16 22.32 -0.67
C LYS A 88 3.46 22.15 0.09
N LEU A 89 4.05 20.93 0.07
CA LEU A 89 5.34 20.69 0.72
C LEU A 89 6.44 21.59 0.17
N GLN A 90 6.49 21.84 -1.13
CA GLN A 90 7.50 22.68 -1.77
C GLN A 90 7.39 24.17 -1.43
N LYS A 91 6.27 24.64 -0.87
CA LYS A 91 6.14 26.01 -0.34
C LYS A 91 7.00 26.23 0.91
N ILE A 92 7.36 25.14 1.61
CA ILE A 92 8.21 25.24 2.80
C ILE A 92 9.66 25.46 2.38
N LYS A 93 10.27 26.52 2.92
CA LYS A 93 11.65 26.89 2.61
C LYS A 93 12.61 25.77 2.96
N GLY A 94 13.26 25.22 1.95
CA GLY A 94 14.26 24.16 2.11
C GLY A 94 13.77 22.78 1.61
N ILE A 95 12.51 22.66 1.24
CA ILE A 95 11.94 21.46 0.63
C ILE A 95 11.90 21.67 -0.89
N GLY A 96 12.71 20.91 -1.61
CA GLY A 96 12.65 20.83 -3.08
C GLY A 96 11.81 19.64 -3.55
N PRO A 97 11.64 19.47 -4.89
CA PRO A 97 10.84 18.40 -5.46
C PRO A 97 11.22 17.00 -4.97
N GLU A 98 12.50 16.68 -4.90
CA GLU A 98 12.98 15.38 -4.45
C GLU A 98 12.74 15.13 -2.96
N THR A 99 12.82 16.18 -2.13
CA THR A 99 12.53 16.07 -0.70
C THR A 99 11.02 15.91 -0.47
N ALA A 100 10.19 16.65 -1.20
CA ALA A 100 8.74 16.48 -1.17
C ALA A 100 8.33 15.07 -1.58
N LYS A 101 8.85 14.56 -2.70
CA LYS A 101 8.63 13.19 -3.16
C LYS A 101 9.05 12.15 -2.10
N TYR A 102 10.19 12.36 -1.45
CA TYR A 102 10.67 11.47 -0.38
C TYR A 102 9.70 11.44 0.81
N ILE A 103 9.21 12.60 1.26
CA ILE A 103 8.22 12.70 2.35
C ILE A 103 6.94 11.93 1.97
N LEU A 104 6.37 12.15 0.78
CA LEU A 104 5.17 11.48 0.31
C LEU A 104 5.35 9.97 0.09
N THR A 105 6.58 9.52 -0.17
CA THR A 105 6.89 8.10 -0.31
C THR A 105 6.71 7.34 1.01
N GLN A 106 6.82 8.02 2.18
CA GLN A 106 6.64 7.38 3.48
C GLN A 106 5.20 6.84 3.65
N GLU A 107 4.21 7.61 3.21
CA GLU A 107 2.79 7.18 3.20
C GLU A 107 2.61 5.96 2.29
N LYS A 108 3.17 5.97 1.08
CA LYS A 108 3.09 4.84 0.14
C LYS A 108 3.69 3.56 0.73
N ILE A 109 4.86 3.66 1.38
CA ILE A 109 5.51 2.54 2.07
C ILE A 109 4.63 2.05 3.23
N PHE A 110 4.09 2.98 4.03
CA PHE A 110 3.23 2.63 5.17
C PHE A 110 1.99 1.86 4.70
N ASN A 111 1.30 2.37 3.67
CA ASN A 111 0.13 1.72 3.10
C ASN A 111 0.47 0.36 2.49
N TYR A 112 1.55 0.26 1.70
CA TYR A 112 2.04 -1.01 1.19
C TYR A 112 2.25 -2.04 2.31
N CYS A 113 2.87 -1.63 3.41
CA CYS A 113 3.10 -2.53 4.54
C CYS A 113 1.82 -2.84 5.33
N LYS A 114 0.92 -1.88 5.47
CA LYS A 114 -0.38 -2.07 6.14
C LYS A 114 -1.22 -3.10 5.38
N HIS A 115 -1.29 -2.98 4.06
CA HIS A 115 -2.00 -3.94 3.21
C HIS A 115 -1.36 -5.33 3.26
N ASN A 116 -0.05 -5.43 3.13
CA ASN A 116 0.64 -6.72 3.19
C ASN A 116 0.61 -7.38 4.58
N LYS A 117 0.57 -6.61 5.67
CA LYS A 117 0.41 -7.19 7.03
C LYS A 117 -0.98 -7.79 7.23
N LYS A 118 -2.03 -7.18 6.71
CA LYS A 118 -3.39 -7.72 6.83
C LYS A 118 -3.53 -9.05 6.07
N THR A 119 -2.80 -9.24 4.97
CA THR A 119 -2.77 -10.50 4.20
C THR A 119 -1.74 -11.50 4.72
N ALA A 120 -0.58 -11.06 5.19
CA ALA A 120 0.51 -11.94 5.65
C ALA A 120 0.16 -12.77 6.90
N ASN A 121 -0.76 -12.30 7.76
CA ASN A 121 -1.26 -13.08 8.90
C ASN A 121 -2.37 -14.07 8.53
N ARG A 122 -2.96 -13.98 7.33
CA ARG A 122 -3.98 -14.90 6.85
C ARG A 122 -3.33 -15.90 5.90
N LYS A 123 -2.99 -17.05 6.42
CA LYS A 123 -2.33 -18.12 5.65
C LYS A 123 -3.24 -18.74 4.58
N TYR A 124 -4.56 -18.65 4.77
CA TYR A 124 -5.58 -19.25 3.91
C TYR A 124 -6.72 -18.26 3.63
N TYR A 125 -7.29 -18.36 2.42
CA TYR A 125 -8.53 -17.67 2.11
C TYR A 125 -9.71 -18.41 2.76
N ASP A 126 -10.48 -17.68 3.58
CA ASP A 126 -11.71 -18.19 4.19
C ASP A 126 -12.91 -17.85 3.30
N LYS A 127 -13.36 -18.84 2.55
CA LYS A 127 -14.52 -18.70 1.64
C LYS A 127 -15.87 -18.60 2.37
N GLU A 128 -15.94 -18.99 3.63
CA GLU A 128 -17.16 -18.91 4.44
C GLU A 128 -17.34 -17.51 5.04
N ASN A 129 -16.23 -16.76 5.22
CA ASN A 129 -16.25 -15.41 5.77
C ASN A 129 -15.51 -14.40 4.89
N PRO A 130 -15.94 -14.20 3.62
CA PRO A 130 -15.26 -13.30 2.70
C PRO A 130 -15.29 -11.84 3.18
N PHE A 131 -16.34 -11.42 3.87
CA PHE A 131 -16.43 -10.07 4.44
C PHE A 131 -15.29 -9.76 5.40
N GLU A 132 -15.10 -10.60 6.42
CA GLU A 132 -14.03 -10.42 7.39
C GLU A 132 -12.64 -10.55 6.75
N PHE A 133 -12.53 -11.33 5.67
CA PHE A 133 -11.29 -11.43 4.92
C PHE A 133 -10.94 -10.13 4.22
N PHE A 134 -11.89 -9.53 3.49
CA PHE A 134 -11.62 -8.36 2.66
C PHE A 134 -11.80 -7.02 3.37
N LYS A 135 -12.62 -6.92 4.43
CA LYS A 135 -12.97 -5.68 5.14
C LYS A 135 -11.79 -4.73 5.34
N GLY A 136 -10.69 -5.26 5.84
CA GLY A 136 -9.53 -4.43 6.10
C GLY A 136 -8.74 -3.96 4.88
N MET A 137 -9.01 -4.49 3.67
CA MET A 137 -8.37 -4.05 2.44
C MET A 137 -9.06 -2.80 1.88
N PHE A 138 -10.36 -2.63 2.19
CA PHE A 138 -11.19 -1.55 1.67
C PHE A 138 -11.43 -0.41 2.68
N GLU A 139 -10.82 -0.46 3.87
CA GLU A 139 -10.91 0.64 4.84
C GLU A 139 -10.38 1.95 4.23
N ASN A 140 -11.20 3.00 4.30
CA ASN A 140 -10.90 4.34 3.78
C ASN A 140 -10.73 4.43 2.25
N CYS A 141 -11.25 3.48 1.48
CA CYS A 141 -11.27 3.56 0.03
C CYS A 141 -12.46 4.41 -0.43
N ALA A 142 -12.22 5.69 -0.73
CA ALA A 142 -13.24 6.61 -1.25
C ALA A 142 -13.61 6.36 -2.73
N ARG A 143 -12.81 5.55 -3.45
CA ARG A 143 -13.02 5.15 -4.84
C ARG A 143 -13.21 3.65 -4.93
N GLU A 144 -13.70 3.21 -6.08
CA GLU A 144 -13.75 1.77 -6.36
C GLU A 144 -12.33 1.23 -6.55
N VAL A 145 -12.04 0.14 -5.88
CA VAL A 145 -10.75 -0.56 -5.93
C VAL A 145 -11.01 -2.03 -6.17
N LEU A 146 -10.27 -2.64 -7.09
CA LEU A 146 -10.31 -4.08 -7.34
C LEU A 146 -9.04 -4.74 -6.82
N TYR A 147 -9.21 -5.73 -5.96
CA TYR A 147 -8.14 -6.63 -5.52
C TYR A 147 -8.26 -8.01 -6.16
N MET A 148 -7.11 -8.62 -6.43
CA MET A 148 -6.99 -10.02 -6.80
C MET A 148 -6.12 -10.76 -5.78
N VAL A 149 -6.65 -11.84 -5.22
CA VAL A 149 -5.95 -12.74 -4.30
C VAL A 149 -5.61 -14.02 -5.04
N CYS A 150 -4.33 -14.29 -5.23
CA CYS A 150 -3.82 -15.52 -5.84
C CYS A 150 -3.65 -16.61 -4.79
N LEU A 151 -4.15 -17.80 -5.07
CA LEU A 151 -4.19 -18.94 -4.16
C LEU A 151 -3.55 -20.18 -4.78
N ASP A 152 -2.92 -21.01 -3.95
CA ASP A 152 -2.51 -22.35 -4.34
C ASP A 152 -3.71 -23.34 -4.38
N SER A 153 -3.42 -24.60 -4.72
CA SER A 153 -4.43 -25.68 -4.77
C SER A 153 -5.14 -25.92 -3.43
N ARG A 154 -4.51 -25.56 -2.30
CA ARG A 154 -5.03 -25.72 -0.93
C ARG A 154 -5.66 -24.44 -0.37
N ASN A 155 -5.93 -23.43 -1.21
CA ASN A 155 -6.42 -22.10 -0.83
C ASN A 155 -5.47 -21.31 0.08
N ARG A 156 -4.17 -21.63 0.09
CA ARG A 156 -3.18 -20.76 0.73
C ARG A 156 -2.95 -19.53 -0.13
N ILE A 157 -2.85 -18.38 0.52
CA ILE A 157 -2.58 -17.12 -0.16
C ILE A 157 -1.12 -17.10 -0.60
N ILE A 158 -0.91 -16.96 -1.91
CA ILE A 158 0.40 -16.78 -2.52
C ILE A 158 0.70 -15.28 -2.60
N ARG A 159 -0.28 -14.50 -3.11
CA ARG A 159 -0.12 -13.07 -3.40
C ARG A 159 -1.46 -12.36 -3.39
N THR A 160 -1.43 -11.07 -3.04
CA THR A 160 -2.58 -10.17 -3.15
C THR A 160 -2.14 -8.89 -3.82
N ASP A 161 -2.82 -8.50 -4.88
CA ASP A 161 -2.53 -7.29 -5.65
C ASP A 161 -3.76 -6.41 -5.78
N GLN A 162 -3.54 -5.10 -5.68
CA GLN A 162 -4.51 -4.10 -6.15
C GLN A 162 -4.37 -4.01 -7.68
N ILE A 163 -5.44 -4.34 -8.38
CA ILE A 163 -5.45 -4.40 -9.85
C ILE A 163 -5.90 -3.08 -10.46
N PHE A 164 -6.84 -2.43 -9.81
CA PHE A 164 -7.49 -1.24 -10.33
C PHE A 164 -7.91 -0.30 -9.20
N GLU A 165 -7.93 1.01 -9.48
CA GLU A 165 -8.53 2.06 -8.66
C GLU A 165 -9.16 3.11 -9.58
N GLY A 166 -10.46 3.41 -9.41
CA GLY A 166 -11.17 4.40 -10.23
C GLY A 166 -12.66 4.12 -10.31
N THR A 167 -13.31 4.49 -11.42
CA THR A 167 -14.71 4.14 -11.71
C THR A 167 -14.78 3.01 -12.74
N PHE A 168 -15.59 2.00 -12.48
CA PHE A 168 -15.76 0.82 -13.33
C PHE A 168 -16.40 1.13 -14.71
N GLU A 169 -16.97 2.30 -14.91
CA GLU A 169 -17.64 2.67 -16.17
C GLU A 169 -16.70 2.85 -17.39
N ASN A 170 -15.40 3.04 -17.15
CA ASN A 170 -14.38 3.21 -18.20
C ASN A 170 -13.26 2.18 -18.10
N ILE A 171 -13.63 0.90 -17.96
CA ILE A 171 -12.64 -0.13 -17.69
C ILE A 171 -11.88 -0.53 -18.95
N ASP A 172 -10.68 0.00 -19.10
CA ASP A 172 -9.56 -0.77 -19.63
C ASP A 172 -9.05 -1.72 -18.54
N LEU A 173 -9.91 -2.66 -18.08
CA LEU A 173 -9.50 -3.69 -17.15
C LEU A 173 -8.39 -4.50 -17.83
N ASN A 174 -7.14 -4.29 -17.39
CA ASN A 174 -6.02 -4.96 -18.03
C ASN A 174 -5.97 -6.43 -17.59
N VAL A 175 -6.91 -7.21 -18.16
CA VAL A 175 -7.01 -8.66 -17.93
C VAL A 175 -5.67 -9.35 -18.21
N GLY A 176 -4.88 -8.84 -19.16
CA GLY A 176 -3.54 -9.35 -19.42
C GLY A 176 -2.58 -9.22 -18.24
N VAL A 177 -2.67 -8.14 -17.47
CA VAL A 177 -1.89 -8.00 -16.21
C VAL A 177 -2.36 -9.02 -15.18
N MET A 178 -3.67 -9.20 -15.00
CA MET A 178 -4.22 -10.19 -14.07
C MET A 178 -3.77 -11.61 -14.39
N VAL A 179 -3.88 -12.01 -15.65
CA VAL A 179 -3.41 -13.34 -16.14
C VAL A 179 -1.91 -13.49 -15.91
N ARG A 180 -1.12 -12.50 -16.29
CA ARG A 180 0.33 -12.53 -16.08
C ARG A 180 0.68 -12.68 -14.60
N THR A 181 0.02 -11.93 -13.73
CA THR A 181 0.22 -12.00 -12.27
C THR A 181 -0.07 -13.40 -11.75
N ALA A 182 -1.23 -13.97 -12.11
CA ALA A 182 -1.62 -15.31 -11.68
C ALA A 182 -0.62 -16.39 -12.16
N VAL A 183 -0.21 -16.35 -13.43
CA VAL A 183 0.76 -17.30 -14.00
C VAL A 183 2.15 -17.13 -13.36
N THR A 184 2.62 -15.89 -13.18
CA THR A 184 3.97 -15.63 -12.63
C THR A 184 4.11 -16.10 -11.18
N CYS A 185 3.03 -16.08 -10.40
CA CYS A 185 3.05 -16.58 -9.01
C CYS A 185 2.58 -18.03 -8.87
N ASP A 186 2.40 -18.75 -9.98
CA ASP A 186 1.95 -20.17 -10.01
C ASP A 186 0.61 -20.37 -9.26
N ALA A 187 -0.31 -19.44 -9.47
CA ALA A 187 -1.63 -19.52 -8.86
C ALA A 187 -2.47 -20.64 -9.51
N HIS A 188 -3.11 -21.44 -8.66
CA HIS A 188 -4.11 -22.40 -9.11
C HIS A 188 -5.52 -21.80 -9.12
N LYS A 189 -5.73 -20.81 -8.26
CA LYS A 189 -7.02 -20.17 -8.08
C LYS A 189 -6.85 -18.69 -7.80
N VAL A 190 -7.86 -17.90 -8.14
CA VAL A 190 -7.95 -16.48 -7.76
C VAL A 190 -9.29 -16.15 -7.14
N VAL A 191 -9.30 -15.18 -6.24
CA VAL A 191 -10.52 -14.52 -5.74
C VAL A 191 -10.39 -13.04 -6.05
N LEU A 192 -11.46 -12.48 -6.57
CA LEU A 192 -11.59 -11.06 -6.85
C LEU A 192 -12.46 -10.40 -5.79
N ALA A 193 -12.15 -9.17 -5.45
CA ALA A 193 -13.02 -8.35 -4.62
C ALA A 193 -12.91 -6.88 -5.03
N HIS A 194 -14.04 -6.20 -5.14
CA HIS A 194 -14.08 -4.75 -5.32
C HIS A 194 -15.08 -4.12 -4.34
N ASN A 195 -14.86 -2.85 -4.01
CA ASN A 195 -15.77 -2.12 -3.14
C ASN A 195 -16.71 -1.24 -3.96
N HIS A 196 -17.92 -1.08 -3.43
CA HIS A 196 -18.87 -0.05 -3.85
C HIS A 196 -18.97 1.02 -2.76
N PRO A 197 -18.31 2.19 -2.93
CA PRO A 197 -18.41 3.29 -1.96
C PRO A 197 -19.83 3.85 -1.80
N SER A 198 -20.71 3.60 -2.78
CA SER A 198 -22.13 3.95 -2.72
C SER A 198 -22.93 3.16 -1.67
N GLY A 199 -22.36 2.06 -1.13
CA GLY A 199 -23.05 1.16 -0.21
C GLY A 199 -24.03 0.17 -0.88
N ILE A 200 -24.11 0.16 -2.23
CA ILE A 200 -25.03 -0.71 -2.98
C ILE A 200 -24.33 -2.03 -3.32
N LEU A 201 -24.85 -3.16 -2.83
CA LEU A 201 -24.28 -4.49 -3.08
C LEU A 201 -24.63 -5.10 -4.44
N VAL A 202 -25.56 -4.50 -5.19
CA VAL A 202 -25.96 -5.02 -6.50
C VAL A 202 -24.86 -4.77 -7.52
N PRO A 203 -24.36 -5.81 -8.23
CA PRO A 203 -23.40 -5.64 -9.30
C PRO A 203 -23.99 -4.87 -10.47
N SER A 204 -23.19 -4.01 -11.09
CA SER A 204 -23.53 -3.40 -12.37
C SER A 204 -23.40 -4.42 -13.53
N ASP A 205 -23.97 -4.10 -14.67
CA ASP A 205 -23.78 -4.91 -15.89
C ASP A 205 -22.30 -4.95 -16.29
N ALA A 206 -21.54 -3.88 -16.04
CA ALA A 206 -20.11 -3.83 -16.26
C ALA A 206 -19.34 -4.81 -15.35
N ASP A 207 -19.71 -4.93 -14.08
CA ASP A 207 -19.11 -5.91 -13.15
C ASP A 207 -19.33 -7.35 -13.60
N ILE A 208 -20.55 -7.64 -14.04
CA ILE A 208 -20.92 -8.97 -14.54
C ILE A 208 -20.13 -9.29 -15.82
N LEU A 209 -20.07 -8.35 -16.76
CA LEU A 209 -19.32 -8.50 -18.00
C LEU A 209 -17.83 -8.69 -17.73
N ALA A 210 -17.21 -7.83 -16.95
CA ALA A 210 -15.82 -7.91 -16.55
C ALA A 210 -15.50 -9.24 -15.87
N THR A 211 -16.37 -9.69 -14.95
CA THR A 211 -16.22 -10.97 -14.27
C THR A 211 -16.19 -12.14 -15.27
N ASN A 212 -17.10 -12.16 -16.24
CA ASN A 212 -17.14 -13.20 -17.27
C ASN A 212 -15.87 -13.21 -18.14
N ILE A 213 -15.38 -12.03 -18.54
CA ILE A 213 -14.13 -11.90 -19.31
C ILE A 213 -12.95 -12.46 -18.50
N ILE A 214 -12.84 -12.10 -17.21
CA ILE A 214 -11.77 -12.59 -16.34
C ILE A 214 -11.86 -14.11 -16.15
N ILE A 215 -13.04 -14.67 -15.92
CA ILE A 215 -13.24 -16.12 -15.78
C ILE A 215 -12.72 -16.84 -17.03
N ASN A 216 -13.10 -16.38 -18.23
CA ASN A 216 -12.68 -16.99 -19.48
C ASN A 216 -11.16 -16.89 -19.67
N ALA A 217 -10.56 -15.72 -19.40
CA ALA A 217 -9.13 -15.52 -19.54
C ALA A 217 -8.32 -16.39 -18.56
N MET A 218 -8.75 -16.50 -17.31
CA MET A 218 -8.11 -17.34 -16.30
C MET A 218 -8.26 -18.83 -16.63
N TYR A 219 -9.42 -19.24 -17.13
CA TYR A 219 -9.67 -20.62 -17.54
C TYR A 219 -8.68 -21.10 -18.64
N ILE A 220 -8.37 -20.23 -19.62
CA ILE A 220 -7.42 -20.56 -20.71
C ILE A 220 -6.02 -20.90 -20.17
N VAL A 221 -5.62 -20.28 -19.06
CA VAL A 221 -4.31 -20.52 -18.44
C VAL A 221 -4.36 -21.50 -17.26
N GLY A 222 -5.48 -22.22 -17.09
CA GLY A 222 -5.64 -23.26 -16.06
C GLY A 222 -5.84 -22.71 -14.64
N VAL A 223 -6.19 -21.42 -14.49
CA VAL A 223 -6.46 -20.78 -13.19
C VAL A 223 -7.97 -20.68 -12.97
N GLN A 224 -8.44 -21.15 -11.82
CA GLN A 224 -9.85 -21.07 -11.45
C GLN A 224 -10.18 -19.74 -10.76
N VAL A 225 -11.20 -19.02 -11.22
CA VAL A 225 -11.81 -17.95 -10.45
C VAL A 225 -12.77 -18.56 -9.44
N LEU A 226 -12.46 -18.47 -8.14
CA LEU A 226 -13.30 -19.02 -7.07
C LEU A 226 -14.53 -18.16 -6.81
N ASP A 227 -14.34 -16.85 -6.77
CA ASP A 227 -15.41 -15.89 -6.57
C ASP A 227 -14.99 -14.49 -6.99
N HIS A 228 -15.99 -13.60 -7.16
CA HIS A 228 -15.83 -12.16 -7.24
C HIS A 228 -16.79 -11.53 -6.25
N ILE A 229 -16.25 -10.85 -5.24
CA ILE A 229 -16.96 -10.31 -4.10
C ILE A 229 -17.13 -8.80 -4.25
N ILE A 230 -18.36 -8.32 -4.10
CA ILE A 230 -18.63 -6.90 -3.90
C ILE A 230 -18.57 -6.61 -2.41
N MET A 231 -17.90 -5.55 -2.03
CA MET A 231 -17.72 -5.09 -0.65
C MET A 231 -18.38 -3.74 -0.44
N THR A 232 -19.07 -3.59 0.68
CA THR A 232 -19.47 -2.30 1.25
C THR A 232 -18.89 -2.19 2.66
N GLU A 233 -19.14 -1.10 3.36
CA GLU A 233 -18.69 -0.96 4.76
C GLU A 233 -19.30 -1.99 5.70
N GLU A 234 -20.54 -2.44 5.42
CA GLU A 234 -21.32 -3.27 6.33
C GLU A 234 -21.47 -4.73 5.87
N ALA A 235 -21.36 -4.99 4.58
CA ALA A 235 -21.68 -6.32 4.03
C ALA A 235 -20.89 -6.66 2.76
N CYS A 236 -21.00 -7.90 2.30
CA CYS A 236 -20.48 -8.33 1.02
C CYS A 236 -21.44 -9.24 0.26
N GLU A 237 -21.26 -9.30 -1.06
CA GLU A 237 -22.04 -10.17 -1.94
C GLU A 237 -21.16 -10.88 -2.97
N SER A 238 -21.47 -12.14 -3.28
CA SER A 238 -20.81 -12.92 -4.32
C SER A 238 -21.52 -12.76 -5.66
N ILE A 239 -20.79 -12.26 -6.66
CA ILE A 239 -21.30 -12.15 -8.04
C ILE A 239 -21.48 -13.54 -8.64
N LEU A 240 -20.54 -14.47 -8.42
CA LEU A 240 -20.62 -15.80 -9.01
C LEU A 240 -21.81 -16.60 -8.51
N LYS A 241 -22.10 -16.52 -7.21
CA LYS A 241 -23.21 -17.30 -6.62
C LYS A 241 -24.58 -16.79 -7.04
N LYS A 242 -24.74 -15.47 -7.16
CA LYS A 242 -26.07 -14.86 -7.39
C LYS A 242 -26.34 -14.48 -8.85
N HIS A 243 -25.34 -14.05 -9.58
CA HIS A 243 -25.53 -13.39 -10.88
C HIS A 243 -24.92 -14.13 -12.07
N ILE A 244 -23.98 -15.04 -11.84
CA ILE A 244 -23.40 -15.85 -12.93
C ILE A 244 -23.96 -17.26 -12.84
N LYS A 245 -24.86 -17.60 -13.77
CA LYS A 245 -25.32 -18.98 -13.93
C LYS A 245 -24.12 -19.86 -14.29
N LYS A 246 -23.92 -20.97 -13.55
CA LYS A 246 -22.93 -21.98 -13.86
C LYS A 246 -23.15 -22.50 -15.28
N THR A 247 -22.50 -21.91 -16.25
CA THR A 247 -22.42 -22.39 -17.62
C THR A 247 -21.06 -23.01 -17.86
N ILE A 248 -20.71 -23.99 -17.03
CA ILE A 248 -19.57 -24.87 -17.34
C ILE A 248 -20.02 -26.27 -16.94
N LYS A 249 -20.45 -27.02 -17.95
CA LYS A 249 -20.49 -28.48 -17.89
C LYS A 249 -19.14 -29.03 -18.34
#